data_76e4b872ad5dfb0d29481a05e5ea2252
#
_entry.id   76e4b872ad5dfb0d29481a05e5ea2252
#
_cell.length_a   1.000
_cell.length_b   1.000
_cell.length_c   1.000
_cell.angle_alpha   90.00
_cell.angle_beta   90.00
_cell.angle_gamma   90.00
#
_symmetry.space_group_name_H-M   'P 1'
#
loop_
_entity.id
_entity.type
_entity.pdbx_description
1 polymer ?
#
loop_
_entity_poly.entity_id
_entity_poly.type
_entity_poly.pdbx_seq_one_letter_code
_entity_poly.pdbx_strand_id
1 'polypeptide(L)'
;MREYMKNRILLIMAWALTMVTLVGCDDSTAGYTQVVQCASVSLEGDEYVILPLGGTYDEPGYAAKLGEKDITNEVKVKSELNTGMYGTYAITYRVTTSEGYVAEAKRYVVIADPTEPVGVYFVDAENSYRVPGSDKVSYKPGFKVVVLPNGDGTYRVSDFLGGWYEYGAGYGSDCALAGNIAVAADGKIEMLDSFVKYWRNSADEMIDGVCDIAAGTISWQIVYSDMDFYVKMTKN
;
A
#
# COMPACT_ATOMS: atom_id res chain seq x y z
N MET A 1 -80.49 15.76 -20.15
CA MET A 1 -79.84 14.59 -20.76
C MET A 1 -78.37 14.81 -21.09
N ARG A 2 -78.00 15.99 -21.57
CA ARG A 2 -76.59 16.30 -22.02
C ARG A 2 -75.60 16.48 -20.90
N GLU A 3 -75.98 16.97 -19.73
CA GLU A 3 -75.11 17.09 -18.57
C GLU A 3 -74.85 15.75 -17.86
N TYR A 4 -75.87 14.88 -17.84
CA TYR A 4 -75.77 13.54 -17.22
C TYR A 4 -74.79 12.63 -18.00
N MET A 5 -74.73 12.79 -19.30
CA MET A 5 -73.78 12.06 -20.15
C MET A 5 -72.32 12.58 -19.96
N LYS A 6 -72.11 13.90 -19.80
CA LYS A 6 -70.79 14.46 -19.57
C LYS A 6 -70.18 14.00 -18.26
N ASN A 7 -70.95 13.93 -17.19
CA ASN A 7 -70.48 13.45 -15.90
C ASN A 7 -70.16 11.94 -15.89
N ARG A 8 -70.88 11.12 -16.68
CA ARG A 8 -70.55 9.68 -16.85
C ARG A 8 -69.26 9.49 -17.65
N ILE A 9 -69.02 10.28 -18.69
CA ILE A 9 -67.81 10.21 -19.47
C ILE A 9 -66.59 10.67 -18.67
N LEU A 10 -66.73 11.71 -17.82
CA LEU A 10 -65.69 12.16 -16.91
C LEU A 10 -65.37 11.11 -15.82
N LEU A 11 -66.35 10.40 -15.28
CA LEU A 11 -66.16 9.29 -14.35
C LEU A 11 -65.50 8.07 -14.98
N ILE A 12 -65.80 7.73 -16.22
CA ILE A 12 -65.17 6.63 -16.93
C ILE A 12 -63.75 6.99 -17.33
N MET A 13 -63.46 8.26 -17.69
CA MET A 13 -62.08 8.70 -17.98
C MET A 13 -61.27 8.76 -16.69
N ALA A 14 -61.82 9.14 -15.54
CA ALA A 14 -61.12 9.11 -14.24
C ALA A 14 -60.82 7.65 -13.81
N TRP A 15 -61.72 6.70 -14.05
CA TRP A 15 -61.48 5.27 -13.75
C TRP A 15 -60.45 4.63 -14.70
N ALA A 16 -60.41 5.04 -15.97
CA ALA A 16 -59.38 4.58 -16.93
C ALA A 16 -57.99 5.12 -16.61
N LEU A 17 -57.91 6.34 -16.07
CA LEU A 17 -56.65 6.97 -15.68
C LEU A 17 -56.04 6.37 -14.40
N THR A 18 -56.87 5.81 -13.49
CA THR A 18 -56.37 5.12 -12.28
C THR A 18 -55.92 3.68 -12.55
N MET A 19 -56.28 3.05 -13.65
CA MET A 19 -55.78 1.71 -13.99
C MET A 19 -54.42 1.67 -14.68
N VAL A 20 -53.89 2.80 -15.14
CA VAL A 20 -52.61 2.86 -15.85
C VAL A 20 -51.41 3.00 -14.85
N THR A 21 -51.66 3.26 -13.58
CA THR A 21 -50.61 3.46 -12.57
C THR A 21 -50.21 2.17 -11.77
N LEU A 22 -50.74 1.00 -12.13
CA LEU A 22 -50.45 -0.27 -11.47
C LEU A 22 -49.65 -1.26 -12.32
N VAL A 23 -49.07 -0.82 -13.45
CA VAL A 23 -47.99 -1.56 -14.05
C VAL A 23 -46.70 -1.07 -13.36
N GLY A 24 -46.53 -1.41 -12.10
CA GLY A 24 -45.24 -1.41 -11.48
C GLY A 24 -44.36 -2.35 -12.31
N CYS A 25 -43.31 -1.84 -12.91
CA CYS A 25 -42.20 -2.66 -13.33
C CYS A 25 -41.80 -3.50 -12.13
N ASP A 26 -42.16 -4.76 -12.15
CA ASP A 26 -41.55 -5.78 -11.31
C ASP A 26 -40.19 -6.12 -11.96
N ASP A 27 -39.31 -5.10 -12.04
CA ASP A 27 -37.91 -5.31 -12.26
C ASP A 27 -37.31 -5.84 -10.94
N SER A 28 -37.72 -7.05 -10.59
CA SER A 28 -36.98 -7.80 -9.60
C SER A 28 -35.61 -8.11 -10.22
N THR A 29 -34.62 -7.31 -9.89
CA THR A 29 -33.19 -7.66 -10.07
C THR A 29 -32.79 -8.79 -9.11
N ALA A 30 -33.74 -9.39 -8.41
CA ALA A 30 -33.55 -10.58 -7.60
C ALA A 30 -33.10 -11.74 -8.50
N GLY A 31 -31.81 -12.04 -8.47
CA GLY A 31 -31.19 -13.10 -9.27
C GLY A 31 -30.20 -12.61 -10.33
N TYR A 32 -30.14 -11.31 -10.64
CA TYR A 32 -29.16 -10.75 -11.57
C TYR A 32 -27.93 -10.13 -10.89
N THR A 33 -28.00 -9.87 -9.60
CA THR A 33 -26.84 -9.40 -8.83
C THR A 33 -26.17 -10.62 -8.18
N GLN A 34 -25.33 -11.31 -8.90
CA GLN A 34 -24.35 -12.17 -8.24
C GLN A 34 -23.41 -11.24 -7.50
N VAL A 35 -23.44 -11.28 -6.18
CA VAL A 35 -22.42 -10.65 -5.36
C VAL A 35 -21.12 -11.40 -5.63
N VAL A 36 -20.24 -10.80 -6.43
CA VAL A 36 -18.91 -11.36 -6.68
C VAL A 36 -18.16 -11.33 -5.35
N GLN A 37 -17.92 -12.50 -4.80
CA GLN A 37 -17.08 -12.61 -3.61
C GLN A 37 -15.62 -12.50 -4.04
N CYS A 38 -14.94 -11.47 -3.54
CA CYS A 38 -13.50 -11.32 -3.77
C CYS A 38 -12.73 -12.18 -2.77
N ALA A 39 -11.76 -12.92 -3.28
CA ALA A 39 -10.78 -13.58 -2.43
C ALA A 39 -9.78 -12.55 -1.89
N SER A 40 -9.27 -12.78 -0.70
CA SER A 40 -8.17 -12.02 -0.09
C SER A 40 -7.13 -12.97 0.48
N VAL A 41 -5.87 -12.54 0.45
CA VAL A 41 -4.75 -13.20 1.13
C VAL A 41 -4.12 -12.16 2.04
N SER A 42 -3.92 -12.50 3.31
CA SER A 42 -3.24 -11.67 4.31
C SER A 42 -2.03 -12.40 4.88
N LEU A 43 -0.98 -11.64 5.22
CA LEU A 43 0.19 -12.16 5.91
C LEU A 43 0.01 -12.02 7.42
N GLU A 44 0.51 -13.01 8.17
CA GLU A 44 0.72 -12.90 9.61
C GLU A 44 2.17 -12.46 9.85
N GLY A 45 2.40 -11.53 10.78
CA GLY A 45 3.72 -10.94 11.00
C GLY A 45 4.16 -9.96 9.91
N ASP A 46 5.46 -9.72 9.81
CA ASP A 46 6.03 -8.69 8.96
C ASP A 46 6.05 -9.08 7.47
N GLU A 47 5.82 -8.09 6.61
CA GLU A 47 5.95 -8.22 5.16
C GLU A 47 7.43 -8.37 4.74
N TYR A 48 8.35 -7.70 5.46
CA TYR A 48 9.79 -7.75 5.23
C TYR A 48 10.49 -8.41 6.41
N VAL A 49 11.24 -9.47 6.15
CA VAL A 49 12.08 -10.18 7.12
C VAL A 49 13.54 -10.03 6.70
N ILE A 50 14.35 -9.42 7.56
CA ILE A 50 15.78 -9.23 7.30
C ILE A 50 16.58 -10.30 8.04
N LEU A 51 17.41 -11.03 7.31
CA LEU A 51 18.24 -12.10 7.85
C LEU A 51 19.71 -11.90 7.44
N PRO A 52 20.66 -12.30 8.30
CA PRO A 52 22.05 -12.41 7.89
C PRO A 52 22.26 -13.57 6.93
N LEU A 53 23.39 -13.61 6.24
CA LEU A 53 23.79 -14.72 5.37
C LEU A 53 23.78 -16.03 6.15
N GLY A 54 23.10 -17.07 5.62
CA GLY A 54 22.92 -18.35 6.28
C GLY A 54 21.90 -18.37 7.41
N GLY A 55 21.20 -17.26 7.64
CA GLY A 55 20.15 -17.16 8.67
C GLY A 55 18.99 -18.14 8.40
N THR A 56 18.27 -18.53 9.45
CA THR A 56 17.09 -19.40 9.35
C THR A 56 15.84 -18.54 9.16
N TYR A 57 15.04 -18.90 8.17
CA TYR A 57 13.72 -18.29 7.96
C TYR A 57 12.64 -19.18 8.58
N ASP A 58 11.88 -18.61 9.50
CA ASP A 58 10.68 -19.23 10.07
C ASP A 58 9.45 -18.49 9.50
N GLU A 59 8.53 -19.24 8.87
CA GLU A 59 7.31 -18.69 8.28
C GLU A 59 6.32 -18.27 9.38
N PRO A 60 5.99 -16.96 9.53
CA PRO A 60 5.06 -16.51 10.57
C PRO A 60 3.62 -16.90 10.33
N GLY A 61 3.25 -17.16 9.07
CA GLY A 61 1.91 -17.58 8.70
C GLY A 61 1.23 -16.66 7.68
N TYR A 62 0.08 -17.11 7.21
CA TYR A 62 -0.79 -16.39 6.29
C TYR A 62 -2.23 -16.91 6.42
N ALA A 63 -3.20 -16.13 5.97
CA ALA A 63 -4.61 -16.52 5.88
C ALA A 63 -5.22 -16.10 4.55
N ALA A 64 -6.22 -16.87 4.07
CA ALA A 64 -6.98 -16.51 2.88
C ALA A 64 -8.47 -16.67 3.10
N LYS A 65 -9.27 -15.74 2.56
CA LYS A 65 -10.72 -15.75 2.67
C LYS A 65 -11.39 -15.50 1.33
N LEU A 66 -12.57 -16.10 1.15
CA LEU A 66 -13.51 -15.80 0.07
C LEU A 66 -14.81 -15.33 0.72
N GLY A 67 -15.04 -14.03 0.80
CA GLY A 67 -16.03 -13.47 1.70
C GLY A 67 -15.72 -13.86 3.16
N GLU A 68 -16.66 -14.55 3.83
CA GLU A 68 -16.47 -15.05 5.19
C GLU A 68 -15.86 -16.48 5.25
N LYS A 69 -15.77 -17.17 4.12
CA LYS A 69 -15.24 -18.55 4.07
C LYS A 69 -13.72 -18.54 4.14
N ASP A 70 -13.16 -19.32 5.07
CA ASP A 70 -11.73 -19.62 5.12
C ASP A 70 -11.35 -20.56 3.96
N ILE A 71 -10.37 -20.14 3.17
CA ILE A 71 -9.78 -20.88 2.05
C ILE A 71 -8.26 -20.94 2.15
N THR A 72 -7.70 -20.80 3.36
CA THR A 72 -6.25 -20.78 3.60
C THR A 72 -5.56 -22.06 3.08
N ASN A 73 -6.24 -23.20 3.16
CA ASN A 73 -5.74 -24.47 2.64
C ASN A 73 -5.67 -24.56 1.10
N GLU A 74 -6.28 -23.60 0.39
CA GLU A 74 -6.24 -23.53 -1.08
C GLU A 74 -5.08 -22.64 -1.59
N VAL A 75 -4.35 -21.97 -0.68
CA VAL A 75 -3.21 -21.10 -1.01
C VAL A 75 -2.06 -21.93 -1.55
N LYS A 76 -1.54 -21.52 -2.70
CA LYS A 76 -0.30 -22.03 -3.27
C LYS A 76 0.84 -21.09 -2.91
N VAL A 77 1.87 -21.63 -2.26
CA VAL A 77 3.06 -20.87 -1.88
C VAL A 77 4.17 -21.16 -2.89
N LYS A 78 4.75 -20.09 -3.45
CA LYS A 78 5.95 -20.16 -4.29
C LYS A 78 7.08 -19.40 -3.61
N SER A 79 8.23 -20.04 -3.44
CA SER A 79 9.44 -19.45 -2.89
C SER A 79 10.66 -19.89 -3.69
N GLU A 80 11.59 -18.94 -3.90
CA GLU A 80 12.93 -19.20 -4.44
C GLU A 80 13.99 -18.76 -3.42
N LEU A 81 13.62 -18.71 -2.14
CA LEU A 81 14.49 -18.26 -1.05
C LEU A 81 15.77 -19.09 -0.99
N ASN A 82 16.90 -18.39 -0.99
CA ASN A 82 18.22 -18.94 -0.77
C ASN A 82 18.94 -18.10 0.30
N THR A 83 18.93 -18.57 1.53
CA THR A 83 19.58 -17.87 2.65
C THR A 83 21.11 -17.91 2.59
N GLY A 84 21.69 -18.72 1.72
CA GLY A 84 23.13 -18.78 1.48
C GLY A 84 23.65 -17.72 0.49
N MET A 85 22.81 -16.82 0.01
CA MET A 85 23.19 -15.80 -0.95
C MET A 85 22.50 -14.47 -0.64
N TYR A 86 23.26 -13.38 -0.65
CA TYR A 86 22.71 -12.02 -0.49
C TYR A 86 21.66 -11.71 -1.56
N GLY A 87 20.60 -11.03 -1.19
CA GLY A 87 19.54 -10.61 -2.11
C GLY A 87 18.19 -10.50 -1.45
N THR A 88 17.21 -10.08 -2.25
CA THR A 88 15.81 -9.98 -1.85
C THR A 88 15.00 -11.08 -2.53
N TYR A 89 14.37 -11.93 -1.74
CA TYR A 89 13.61 -13.10 -2.18
C TYR A 89 12.13 -12.90 -1.86
N ALA A 90 11.28 -13.04 -2.87
CA ALA A 90 9.85 -12.97 -2.68
C ALA A 90 9.26 -14.36 -2.42
N ILE A 91 8.49 -14.50 -1.34
CA ILE A 91 7.60 -15.63 -1.10
C ILE A 91 6.21 -15.17 -1.50
N THR A 92 5.63 -15.84 -2.48
CA THR A 92 4.32 -15.48 -3.04
C THR A 92 3.25 -16.45 -2.54
N TYR A 93 2.20 -15.91 -1.92
CA TYR A 93 1.03 -16.64 -1.43
C TYR A 93 -0.13 -16.31 -2.35
N ARG A 94 -0.63 -17.29 -3.08
CA ARG A 94 -1.63 -17.09 -4.12
C ARG A 94 -2.78 -18.07 -4.01
N VAL A 95 -4.00 -17.55 -4.12
CA VAL A 95 -5.21 -18.37 -4.28
C VAL A 95 -5.92 -17.96 -5.56
N THR A 96 -6.54 -18.95 -6.22
CA THR A 96 -7.37 -18.71 -7.41
C THR A 96 -8.73 -19.31 -7.12
N THR A 97 -9.79 -18.50 -7.21
CA THR A 97 -11.16 -18.96 -6.99
C THR A 97 -11.64 -19.87 -8.14
N SER A 98 -12.74 -20.58 -7.94
CA SER A 98 -13.40 -21.38 -8.98
C SER A 98 -13.80 -20.57 -10.21
N GLU A 99 -14.04 -19.27 -10.04
CA GLU A 99 -14.41 -18.34 -11.10
C GLU A 99 -13.19 -17.71 -11.81
N GLY A 100 -11.96 -18.08 -11.38
CA GLY A 100 -10.72 -17.61 -11.98
C GLY A 100 -10.17 -16.31 -11.40
N TYR A 101 -10.79 -15.72 -10.38
CA TYR A 101 -10.24 -14.56 -9.69
C TYR A 101 -9.01 -14.94 -8.86
N VAL A 102 -8.02 -14.08 -8.88
CA VAL A 102 -6.75 -14.29 -8.20
C VAL A 102 -6.59 -13.29 -7.06
N ALA A 103 -6.23 -13.79 -5.87
CA ALA A 103 -5.72 -12.98 -4.78
C ALA A 103 -4.29 -13.41 -4.46
N GLU A 104 -3.43 -12.44 -4.19
CA GLU A 104 -1.99 -12.67 -3.94
C GLU A 104 -1.48 -11.74 -2.86
N ALA A 105 -0.62 -12.25 -1.99
CA ALA A 105 0.22 -11.48 -1.09
C ALA A 105 1.68 -11.92 -1.23
N LYS A 106 2.62 -11.03 -0.90
CA LYS A 106 4.06 -11.31 -0.96
C LYS A 106 4.71 -10.97 0.36
N ARG A 107 5.58 -11.85 0.83
CA ARG A 107 6.56 -11.57 1.87
C ARG A 107 7.93 -11.52 1.24
N TYR A 108 8.73 -10.55 1.67
CA TYR A 108 10.10 -10.38 1.20
C TYR A 108 11.07 -10.80 2.28
N VAL A 109 11.91 -11.79 1.99
CA VAL A 109 13.04 -12.18 2.83
C VAL A 109 14.29 -11.58 2.23
N VAL A 110 14.93 -10.70 2.98
CA VAL A 110 16.13 -9.97 2.54
C VAL A 110 17.34 -10.55 3.27
N ILE A 111 18.24 -11.16 2.52
CA ILE A 111 19.51 -11.63 3.04
C ILE A 111 20.53 -10.50 2.86
N ALA A 112 20.95 -9.89 3.95
CA ALA A 112 21.80 -8.72 3.94
C ALA A 112 22.94 -8.81 4.93
N ASP A 113 24.02 -8.03 4.65
CA ASP A 113 25.09 -7.80 5.60
C ASP A 113 24.57 -6.84 6.71
N PRO A 114 24.75 -7.15 7.99
CA PRO A 114 24.34 -6.27 9.09
C PRO A 114 25.08 -4.93 9.11
N THR A 115 26.20 -4.82 8.39
CA THR A 115 26.98 -3.58 8.21
C THR A 115 26.46 -2.69 7.08
N GLU A 116 25.37 -3.10 6.42
CA GLU A 116 24.71 -2.33 5.37
C GLU A 116 23.46 -1.60 5.90
N PRO A 117 23.02 -0.50 5.23
CA PRO A 117 21.83 0.25 5.64
C PRO A 117 20.52 -0.47 5.34
N VAL A 118 20.58 -1.74 4.97
CA VAL A 118 19.41 -2.55 4.60
C VAL A 118 18.53 -2.84 5.80
N GLY A 119 17.25 -2.55 5.72
CA GLY A 119 16.31 -2.83 6.80
C GLY A 119 14.95 -2.17 6.66
N VAL A 120 14.11 -2.42 7.68
CA VAL A 120 12.86 -1.71 7.90
C VAL A 120 13.12 -0.67 8.98
N TYR A 121 12.86 0.59 8.66
CA TYR A 121 13.04 1.73 9.54
C TYR A 121 11.69 2.30 9.93
N PHE A 122 11.53 2.66 11.20
CA PHE A 122 10.36 3.36 11.71
C PHE A 122 10.66 4.84 11.86
N VAL A 123 9.76 5.67 11.34
CA VAL A 123 9.89 7.12 11.41
C VAL A 123 9.71 7.58 12.84
N ASP A 124 10.68 8.34 13.34
CA ASP A 124 10.64 9.03 14.63
C ASP A 124 9.66 10.21 14.54
N ALA A 125 8.43 9.98 14.98
CA ALA A 125 7.35 10.96 14.86
C ALA A 125 7.58 12.23 15.69
N GLU A 126 8.42 12.18 16.74
CA GLU A 126 8.73 13.33 17.56
C GLU A 126 9.76 14.26 16.90
N ASN A 127 10.70 13.67 16.13
CA ASN A 127 11.79 14.39 15.49
C ASN A 127 11.63 14.54 13.96
N SER A 128 10.50 14.04 13.39
CA SER A 128 10.20 14.18 11.98
C SER A 128 9.01 15.11 11.76
N TYR A 129 9.11 15.97 10.74
CA TYR A 129 8.06 16.93 10.44
C TYR A 129 8.12 17.37 8.98
N ARG A 130 6.98 17.87 8.48
CA ARG A 130 6.87 18.56 7.20
C ARG A 130 6.65 20.05 7.43
N VAL A 131 7.18 20.89 6.56
CA VAL A 131 6.97 22.36 6.56
C VAL A 131 6.30 22.78 5.26
N PRO A 132 4.96 22.84 5.21
CA PRO A 132 4.23 23.44 4.11
C PRO A 132 4.12 24.96 4.34
N GLY A 133 5.03 25.73 3.75
CA GLY A 133 5.13 27.16 4.01
C GLY A 133 5.85 27.49 5.32
N SER A 134 5.18 28.03 6.34
CA SER A 134 5.81 28.46 7.60
C SER A 134 5.60 27.50 8.78
N ASP A 135 4.62 26.60 8.71
CA ASP A 135 4.18 25.81 9.86
C ASP A 135 4.78 24.40 9.84
N LYS A 136 5.20 23.95 11.03
CA LYS A 136 5.61 22.56 11.20
C LYS A 136 4.42 21.66 11.42
N VAL A 137 4.36 20.54 10.67
CA VAL A 137 3.37 19.48 10.84
C VAL A 137 4.10 18.18 11.15
N SER A 138 3.94 17.64 12.36
CA SER A 138 4.60 16.42 12.80
C SER A 138 4.06 15.17 12.13
N TYR A 139 4.90 14.16 12.03
CA TYR A 139 4.50 12.81 11.62
C TYR A 139 3.67 12.13 12.70
N LYS A 140 2.95 11.09 12.29
CA LYS A 140 2.27 10.18 13.22
C LYS A 140 3.13 8.95 13.46
N PRO A 141 3.01 8.28 14.62
CA PRO A 141 3.70 7.01 14.87
C PRO A 141 3.30 5.91 13.89
N GLY A 142 4.20 4.95 13.68
CA GLY A 142 3.93 3.74 12.90
C GLY A 142 4.24 3.84 11.41
N PHE A 143 4.73 4.98 10.92
CA PHE A 143 5.19 5.08 9.53
C PHE A 143 6.52 4.36 9.36
N LYS A 144 6.69 3.67 8.24
CA LYS A 144 7.88 2.88 7.97
C LYS A 144 8.46 3.19 6.59
N VAL A 145 9.78 3.04 6.49
CA VAL A 145 10.54 3.10 5.24
C VAL A 145 11.38 1.84 5.13
N VAL A 146 11.39 1.23 3.96
CA VAL A 146 12.19 0.04 3.68
C VAL A 146 13.38 0.43 2.82
N VAL A 147 14.57 0.00 3.22
CA VAL A 147 15.80 0.16 2.46
C VAL A 147 16.28 -1.22 2.02
N LEU A 148 16.42 -1.43 0.72
CA LEU A 148 16.77 -2.71 0.11
C LEU A 148 18.04 -2.58 -0.73
N PRO A 149 18.88 -3.63 -0.82
CA PRO A 149 20.06 -3.60 -1.67
C PRO A 149 19.67 -3.74 -3.15
N ASN A 150 20.31 -2.98 -4.03
CA ASN A 150 20.21 -3.16 -5.49
C ASN A 150 21.20 -4.20 -6.04
N GLY A 151 22.21 -4.61 -5.24
CA GLY A 151 23.23 -5.58 -5.63
C GLY A 151 24.46 -4.98 -6.33
N ASP A 152 24.50 -3.67 -6.49
CA ASP A 152 25.61 -2.90 -7.11
C ASP A 152 26.29 -1.92 -6.14
N GLY A 153 26.00 -2.02 -4.85
CA GLY A 153 26.47 -1.12 -3.80
C GLY A 153 25.60 0.11 -3.59
N THR A 154 24.47 0.19 -4.30
CA THR A 154 23.43 1.20 -4.07
C THR A 154 22.20 0.57 -3.39
N TYR A 155 21.31 1.42 -2.90
CA TYR A 155 20.13 0.96 -2.13
C TYR A 155 18.88 1.64 -2.60
N ARG A 156 17.78 0.87 -2.65
CA ARG A 156 16.46 1.39 -2.93
C ARG A 156 15.76 1.80 -1.63
N VAL A 157 15.21 3.00 -1.63
CA VAL A 157 14.37 3.54 -0.55
C VAL A 157 12.91 3.50 -0.99
N SER A 158 12.03 2.98 -0.14
CA SER A 158 10.61 2.85 -0.45
C SER A 158 9.88 4.19 -0.45
N ASP A 159 10.24 5.12 0.44
CA ASP A 159 9.66 6.46 0.49
C ASP A 159 10.58 7.47 1.19
N PHE A 160 11.13 8.43 0.44
CA PHE A 160 11.94 9.52 0.99
C PHE A 160 11.16 10.50 1.85
N LEU A 161 9.82 10.56 1.68
CA LEU A 161 8.94 11.39 2.49
C LEU A 161 8.48 10.69 3.78
N GLY A 162 9.12 9.56 4.14
CA GLY A 162 8.86 8.86 5.39
C GLY A 162 7.42 8.36 5.56
N GLY A 163 6.74 8.01 4.49
CA GLY A 163 5.36 7.52 4.54
C GLY A 163 4.30 8.62 4.67
N TRP A 164 4.68 9.88 4.47
CA TRP A 164 3.75 11.01 4.66
C TRP A 164 2.47 10.87 3.82
N TYR A 165 2.60 10.60 2.53
CA TYR A 165 1.45 10.43 1.66
C TYR A 165 0.91 9.01 1.66
N GLU A 166 1.77 8.02 1.73
CA GLU A 166 1.38 6.61 1.73
C GLU A 166 0.50 6.27 2.95
N TYR A 167 1.01 6.52 4.17
CA TYR A 167 0.32 6.19 5.42
C TYR A 167 -0.41 7.39 6.01
N GLY A 168 0.22 8.55 6.05
CA GLY A 168 -0.29 9.75 6.70
C GLY A 168 -1.55 10.31 6.07
N ALA A 169 -1.55 10.47 4.76
CA ALA A 169 -2.70 10.87 3.96
C ALA A 169 -3.57 9.68 3.51
N GLY A 170 -3.06 8.46 3.60
CA GLY A 170 -3.77 7.25 3.18
C GLY A 170 -3.92 7.10 1.66
N TYR A 171 -3.01 7.69 0.88
CA TYR A 171 -3.08 7.65 -0.58
C TYR A 171 -2.49 6.37 -1.18
N GLY A 172 -1.83 5.54 -0.35
CA GLY A 172 -1.22 4.28 -0.77
C GLY A 172 0.16 4.44 -1.41
N SER A 173 0.79 3.29 -1.71
CA SER A 173 2.19 3.20 -2.15
C SER A 173 2.51 3.86 -3.50
N ASP A 174 1.51 4.07 -4.37
CA ASP A 174 1.72 4.81 -5.63
C ASP A 174 2.03 6.30 -5.41
N CYS A 175 1.75 6.83 -4.19
CA CYS A 175 2.06 8.19 -3.75
C CYS A 175 3.34 8.28 -2.89
N ALA A 176 4.05 7.18 -2.68
CA ALA A 176 5.37 7.16 -2.07
C ALA A 176 6.43 7.76 -3.02
N LEU A 177 7.34 8.57 -2.50
CA LEU A 177 8.50 9.09 -3.23
C LEU A 177 9.63 8.06 -3.13
N ALA A 178 9.59 7.03 -3.95
CA ALA A 178 10.60 5.98 -3.96
C ALA A 178 11.80 6.36 -4.83
N GLY A 179 12.97 5.78 -4.55
CA GLY A 179 14.16 6.00 -5.37
C GLY A 179 15.39 5.29 -4.85
N ASN A 180 16.56 5.70 -5.32
CA ASN A 180 17.83 5.06 -5.02
C ASN A 180 18.80 6.02 -4.32
N ILE A 181 19.63 5.45 -3.45
CA ILE A 181 20.69 6.16 -2.73
C ILE A 181 22.04 5.45 -2.86
N ALA A 182 23.09 6.21 -2.76
CA ALA A 182 24.42 5.73 -2.38
C ALA A 182 24.73 6.15 -0.94
N VAL A 183 25.46 5.30 -0.22
CA VAL A 183 25.91 5.59 1.15
C VAL A 183 27.44 5.50 1.17
N ALA A 184 28.09 6.62 1.48
CA ALA A 184 29.53 6.68 1.57
C ALA A 184 30.04 6.04 2.89
N ALA A 185 31.32 5.73 2.94
CA ALA A 185 31.94 5.09 4.11
C ALA A 185 31.86 5.94 5.41
N ASP A 186 31.68 7.25 5.29
CA ASP A 186 31.46 8.17 6.41
C ASP A 186 29.99 8.31 6.80
N GLY A 187 29.10 7.55 6.16
CA GLY A 187 27.67 7.56 6.41
C GLY A 187 26.89 8.63 5.64
N LYS A 188 27.54 9.45 4.82
CA LYS A 188 26.85 10.45 4.00
C LYS A 188 25.99 9.76 2.94
N ILE A 189 24.74 10.22 2.80
CA ILE A 189 23.80 9.72 1.78
C ILE A 189 23.75 10.69 0.62
N GLU A 190 23.79 10.13 -0.59
CA GLU A 190 23.49 10.80 -1.84
C GLU A 190 22.22 10.20 -2.45
N MET A 191 21.23 11.02 -2.76
CA MET A 191 20.05 10.61 -3.51
C MET A 191 20.42 10.54 -5.00
N LEU A 192 20.36 9.35 -5.60
CA LEU A 192 20.71 9.12 -7.00
C LEU A 192 19.53 9.44 -7.92
N ASP A 193 18.33 9.07 -7.49
CA ASP A 193 17.07 9.37 -8.16
C ASP A 193 15.92 9.32 -7.15
N SER A 194 14.76 9.84 -7.58
CA SER A 194 13.50 9.71 -6.84
C SER A 194 12.33 9.84 -7.80
N PHE A 195 11.19 9.20 -7.49
CA PHE A 195 10.00 9.29 -8.33
C PHE A 195 8.74 8.91 -7.56
N VAL A 196 7.69 9.75 -7.71
CA VAL A 196 6.33 9.44 -7.29
C VAL A 196 5.53 8.94 -8.48
N LYS A 197 5.09 7.70 -8.43
CA LYS A 197 4.40 7.05 -9.55
C LYS A 197 3.07 7.74 -9.90
N TYR A 198 2.28 8.12 -8.89
CA TYR A 198 0.97 8.73 -9.10
C TYR A 198 1.06 10.15 -9.69
N TRP A 199 1.91 11.02 -9.13
CA TRP A 199 2.06 12.42 -9.60
C TRP A 199 3.08 12.58 -10.71
N ARG A 200 3.89 11.56 -10.98
CA ARG A 200 4.91 11.51 -12.03
C ARG A 200 5.95 12.62 -11.92
N ASN A 201 6.38 12.91 -10.70
CA ASN A 201 7.39 13.89 -10.37
C ASN A 201 8.42 13.32 -9.39
N SER A 202 9.48 14.07 -9.15
CA SER A 202 10.63 13.70 -8.31
C SER A 202 10.84 14.73 -7.21
N ALA A 203 11.68 14.43 -6.22
CA ALA A 203 12.19 15.42 -5.30
C ALA A 203 13.05 16.45 -6.03
N ASP A 204 13.07 17.66 -5.48
CA ASP A 204 13.93 18.73 -5.96
C ASP A 204 15.35 18.55 -5.42
N GLU A 205 15.49 18.19 -4.13
CA GLU A 205 16.79 18.05 -3.45
C GLU A 205 16.70 17.16 -2.21
N MET A 206 17.83 16.50 -1.87
CA MET A 206 18.10 15.93 -0.54
C MET A 206 19.21 16.73 0.14
N ILE A 207 18.98 17.14 1.38
CA ILE A 207 19.91 17.92 2.20
C ILE A 207 20.27 17.09 3.44
N ASP A 208 21.55 17.11 3.82
CA ASP A 208 22.08 16.50 5.04
C ASP A 208 21.67 15.05 5.26
N GLY A 209 21.70 14.24 4.19
CA GLY A 209 21.44 12.81 4.27
C GLY A 209 22.54 12.08 5.04
N VAL A 210 22.20 11.40 6.14
CA VAL A 210 23.12 10.66 7.00
C VAL A 210 22.55 9.30 7.38
N CYS A 211 23.41 8.28 7.29
CA CYS A 211 23.18 6.93 7.77
C CYS A 211 24.21 6.59 8.84
N ASP A 212 23.75 6.33 10.07
CA ASP A 212 24.57 5.75 11.15
C ASP A 212 24.16 4.28 11.31
N ILE A 213 24.95 3.39 10.70
CA ILE A 213 24.71 1.95 10.73
C ILE A 213 24.83 1.39 12.14
N ALA A 214 25.80 1.91 12.93
CA ALA A 214 26.03 1.44 14.30
C ALA A 214 24.86 1.81 15.23
N ALA A 215 24.30 3.01 15.06
CA ALA A 215 23.11 3.46 15.78
C ALA A 215 21.81 2.92 15.15
N GLY A 216 21.86 2.37 13.96
CA GLY A 216 20.68 1.93 13.21
C GLY A 216 19.77 3.09 12.80
N THR A 217 20.33 4.28 12.51
CA THR A 217 19.53 5.46 12.20
C THR A 217 19.83 6.01 10.81
N ILE A 218 18.80 6.55 10.19
CA ILE A 218 18.89 7.30 8.94
C ILE A 218 18.14 8.62 9.12
N SER A 219 18.69 9.71 8.57
CA SER A 219 18.00 11.00 8.54
C SER A 219 18.33 11.79 7.28
N TRP A 220 17.39 12.61 6.84
CA TRP A 220 17.55 13.57 5.74
C TRP A 220 16.50 14.68 5.80
N GLN A 221 16.74 15.73 5.04
CA GLN A 221 15.72 16.68 4.60
C GLN A 221 15.49 16.48 3.10
N ILE A 222 14.22 16.36 2.69
CA ILE A 222 13.81 16.31 1.27
C ILE A 222 13.03 17.56 0.95
N VAL A 223 13.46 18.26 -0.10
CA VAL A 223 12.69 19.33 -0.73
C VAL A 223 11.83 18.71 -1.81
N TYR A 224 10.50 18.86 -1.68
CA TYR A 224 9.55 18.27 -2.62
C TYR A 224 8.30 19.14 -2.74
N SER A 225 8.00 19.61 -3.96
CA SER A 225 6.83 20.44 -4.27
C SER A 225 6.73 21.68 -3.35
N ASP A 226 7.79 22.45 -3.25
CA ASP A 226 7.92 23.66 -2.43
C ASP A 226 7.70 23.42 -0.91
N MET A 227 7.93 22.22 -0.44
CA MET A 227 7.82 21.83 0.96
C MET A 227 9.07 21.09 1.43
N ASP A 228 9.41 21.28 2.70
CA ASP A 228 10.50 20.56 3.34
C ASP A 228 9.97 19.39 4.18
N PHE A 229 10.58 18.24 4.01
CA PHE A 229 10.31 17.03 4.79
C PHE A 229 11.57 16.63 5.56
N TYR A 230 11.55 16.82 6.87
CA TYR A 230 12.60 16.38 7.77
C TYR A 230 12.25 15.01 8.29
N VAL A 231 12.99 13.99 7.87
CA VAL A 231 12.72 12.60 8.22
C VAL A 231 13.89 12.05 9.00
N LYS A 232 13.61 11.58 10.22
CA LYS A 232 14.51 10.79 11.03
C LYS A 232 13.87 9.45 11.32
N MET A 233 14.61 8.37 11.20
CA MET A 233 14.07 7.03 11.37
C MET A 233 15.10 6.09 12.00
N THR A 234 14.60 5.05 12.67
CA THR A 234 15.41 4.07 13.38
C THR A 234 15.06 2.67 12.90
N LYS A 235 16.06 1.85 12.69
CA LYS A 235 15.92 0.43 12.31
C LYS A 235 15.28 -0.33 13.47
N ASN A 236 14.34 -1.21 13.13
CA ASN A 236 13.70 -2.10 14.10
C ASN A 236 14.64 -3.25 14.48
#